data_f7fa4fa4bf5264f4becf7a30c0834517
#
_entry.id   f7fa4fa4bf5264f4becf7a30c0834517
#
_cell.length_a   1.000
_cell.length_b   1.000
_cell.length_c   1.000
_cell.angle_alpha   90.00
_cell.angle_beta   90.00
_cell.angle_gamma   90.00
#
_symmetry.space_group_name_H-M   'P 1'
#
loop_
_entity.id
_entity.type
_entity.pdbx_description
1 polymer ?
#
loop_
_entity_poly.entity_id
_entity_poly.type
_entity_poly.pdbx_seq_one_letter_code
_entity_poly.pdbx_strand_id
1 'polypeptide(L)'
;ARPPAATTGPAAPAVPPADPAAPLVSIVREQAAAFRDDWRALSRADSVLTRRLARARRAARTAPLQSDGRAALRLTDGRVEGYPYNGTVAPPFATFFGLYEQSHAFGGDAPWALPEQWHDAANRLDRSTPLTLAVSTDGAVSNDGAPLLTPSLKLVGVATGPNIQGVAGTYLFLPERMRTVGVAVRGLRQALPTVDTAC
;
A
#
# COMPACT_ATOMS: atom_id res chain seq x y z
N ALA A 1 -24.13 12.32 31.65
CA ALA A 1 -22.68 12.21 31.35
C ALA A 1 -22.27 13.47 30.62
N ARG A 2 -21.36 14.23 31.25
CA ARG A 2 -20.81 15.51 30.76
C ARG A 2 -19.96 15.23 29.52
N PRO A 3 -20.11 16.00 28.42
CA PRO A 3 -19.24 15.82 27.25
C PRO A 3 -17.80 16.18 27.63
N PRO A 4 -16.79 15.49 27.09
CA PRO A 4 -15.39 15.84 27.35
C PRO A 4 -15.10 17.22 26.81
N ALA A 5 -14.35 18.02 27.61
CA ALA A 5 -13.90 19.35 27.27
C ALA A 5 -13.12 19.31 25.96
N ALA A 6 -13.42 20.26 25.07
CA ALA A 6 -12.67 20.47 23.84
C ALA A 6 -11.21 20.75 24.19
N THR A 7 -10.33 19.79 23.95
CA THR A 7 -8.88 20.00 24.01
C THR A 7 -8.54 20.93 22.86
N THR A 8 -8.31 22.18 23.16
CA THR A 8 -7.62 23.13 22.27
C THR A 8 -6.24 22.57 22.01
N GLY A 9 -6.04 21.99 20.83
CA GLY A 9 -4.72 21.53 20.39
C GLY A 9 -3.72 22.71 20.44
N PRO A 10 -2.43 22.43 20.57
CA PRO A 10 -1.41 23.48 20.62
C PRO A 10 -1.55 24.40 19.41
N ALA A 11 -1.50 25.72 19.66
CA ALA A 11 -1.49 26.70 18.60
C ALA A 11 -0.31 26.42 17.68
N ALA A 12 -0.56 26.35 16.37
CA ALA A 12 0.50 26.13 15.40
C ALA A 12 1.60 27.20 15.60
N PRO A 13 2.88 26.83 15.60
CA PRO A 13 3.96 27.77 15.80
C PRO A 13 3.87 28.92 14.78
N ALA A 14 4.09 30.15 15.25
CA ALA A 14 4.11 31.32 14.38
C ALA A 14 5.33 31.23 13.46
N VAL A 15 5.11 31.35 12.14
CA VAL A 15 6.21 31.40 11.17
C VAL A 15 6.91 32.73 11.30
N PRO A 16 8.26 32.79 11.45
CA PRO A 16 9.00 34.05 11.55
C PRO A 16 8.75 34.92 10.31
N PRO A 17 8.62 36.25 10.47
CA PRO A 17 8.37 37.17 9.35
C PRO A 17 9.47 37.17 8.27
N ALA A 18 10.67 36.75 8.63
CA ALA A 18 11.82 36.64 7.72
C ALA A 18 11.84 35.34 6.89
N ASP A 19 10.90 34.42 7.12
CA ASP A 19 10.81 33.16 6.34
C ASP A 19 10.24 33.48 4.95
N PRO A 20 10.93 33.12 3.84
CA PRO A 20 10.43 33.32 2.49
C PRO A 20 9.11 32.62 2.22
N ALA A 21 8.74 31.59 2.99
CA ALA A 21 7.46 30.90 2.90
C ALA A 21 6.31 31.60 3.65
N ALA A 22 6.59 32.66 4.44
CA ALA A 22 5.58 33.33 5.26
C ALA A 22 4.34 33.82 4.46
N PRO A 23 4.47 34.41 3.25
CA PRO A 23 3.32 34.82 2.45
C PRO A 23 2.43 33.63 2.04
N LEU A 24 3.04 32.53 1.62
CA LEU A 24 2.32 31.31 1.24
C LEU A 24 1.59 30.71 2.45
N VAL A 25 2.26 30.67 3.60
CA VAL A 25 1.67 30.14 4.84
C VAL A 25 0.47 30.98 5.29
N SER A 26 0.51 32.33 5.11
CA SER A 26 -0.62 33.18 5.47
C SER A 26 -1.86 32.88 4.62
N ILE A 27 -1.69 32.71 3.31
CA ILE A 27 -2.79 32.37 2.37
C ILE A 27 -3.39 31.00 2.72
N VAL A 28 -2.53 29.99 2.91
CA VAL A 28 -2.98 28.64 3.25
C VAL A 28 -3.68 28.61 4.61
N ARG A 29 -3.20 29.41 5.57
CA ARG A 29 -3.77 29.49 6.93
C ARG A 29 -5.19 30.06 6.91
N GLU A 30 -5.45 31.11 6.14
CA GLU A 30 -6.78 31.70 5.99
C GLU A 30 -7.75 30.69 5.37
N GLN A 31 -7.36 30.07 4.27
CA GLN A 31 -8.16 29.05 3.62
C GLN A 31 -8.43 27.84 4.52
N ALA A 32 -7.40 27.36 5.22
CA ALA A 32 -7.53 26.27 6.18
C ALA A 32 -8.43 26.65 7.38
N ALA A 33 -8.43 27.91 7.79
CA ALA A 33 -9.31 28.37 8.87
C ALA A 33 -10.79 28.38 8.41
N ALA A 34 -11.07 28.87 7.21
CA ALA A 34 -12.41 28.87 6.63
C ALA A 34 -12.95 27.43 6.45
N PHE A 35 -12.11 26.51 6.00
CA PHE A 35 -12.48 25.12 5.78
C PHE A 35 -12.59 24.29 7.07
N ARG A 36 -12.03 24.72 8.16
CA ARG A 36 -11.88 23.93 9.40
C ARG A 36 -13.20 23.46 10.00
N ASP A 37 -14.22 24.28 9.97
CA ASP A 37 -15.50 23.95 10.56
C ASP A 37 -16.28 22.96 9.69
N ASP A 38 -16.21 23.11 8.39
CA ASP A 38 -16.78 22.16 7.42
C ASP A 38 -16.07 20.80 7.52
N TRP A 39 -14.74 20.81 7.64
CA TRP A 39 -13.96 19.60 7.84
C TRP A 39 -14.32 18.89 9.15
N ARG A 40 -14.51 19.64 10.25
CA ARG A 40 -14.94 19.07 11.52
C ARG A 40 -16.33 18.45 11.43
N ALA A 41 -17.26 19.12 10.76
CA ALA A 41 -18.61 18.61 10.55
C ALA A 41 -18.59 17.32 9.71
N LEU A 42 -17.85 17.32 8.60
CA LEU A 42 -17.66 16.16 7.72
C LEU A 42 -17.01 14.98 8.47
N SER A 43 -15.94 15.24 9.22
CA SER A 43 -15.23 14.20 9.99
C SER A 43 -16.11 13.58 11.08
N ARG A 44 -17.00 14.37 11.70
CA ARG A 44 -17.97 13.82 12.66
C ARG A 44 -19.00 12.94 11.96
N ALA A 45 -19.54 13.36 10.83
CA ALA A 45 -20.48 12.58 10.03
C ALA A 45 -19.84 11.28 9.54
N ASP A 46 -18.64 11.34 9.00
CA ASP A 46 -17.86 10.18 8.60
C ASP A 46 -17.64 9.19 9.75
N SER A 47 -17.24 9.68 10.92
CA SER A 47 -17.05 8.84 12.11
C SER A 47 -18.34 8.11 12.53
N VAL A 48 -19.49 8.78 12.41
CA VAL A 48 -20.79 8.15 12.72
C VAL A 48 -21.13 7.08 11.70
N LEU A 49 -20.97 7.37 10.41
CA LEU A 49 -21.24 6.44 9.31
C LEU A 49 -20.31 5.22 9.37
N THR A 50 -19.03 5.45 9.60
CA THR A 50 -18.03 4.39 9.75
C THR A 50 -18.36 3.45 10.92
N ARG A 51 -18.78 4.00 12.06
CA ARG A 51 -19.25 3.18 13.20
C ARG A 51 -20.50 2.37 12.88
N ARG A 52 -21.46 2.96 12.16
CA ARG A 52 -22.68 2.23 11.72
C ARG A 52 -22.31 1.11 10.76
N LEU A 53 -21.45 1.38 9.79
CA LEU A 53 -20.96 0.40 8.83
C LEU A 53 -20.18 -0.73 9.54
N ALA A 54 -19.32 -0.41 10.49
CA ALA A 54 -18.59 -1.39 11.28
C ALA A 54 -19.53 -2.29 12.10
N ARG A 55 -20.60 -1.73 12.67
CA ARG A 55 -21.64 -2.53 13.37
C ARG A 55 -22.38 -3.47 12.41
N ALA A 56 -22.80 -2.97 11.24
CA ALA A 56 -23.49 -3.77 10.24
C ALA A 56 -22.59 -4.91 9.72
N ARG A 57 -21.34 -4.62 9.43
CA ARG A 57 -20.35 -5.63 9.02
C ARG A 57 -20.13 -6.68 10.09
N ARG A 58 -20.05 -6.28 11.37
CA ARG A 58 -19.89 -7.20 12.49
C ARG A 58 -21.10 -8.12 12.64
N ALA A 59 -22.31 -7.59 12.44
CA ALA A 59 -23.54 -8.37 12.49
C ALA A 59 -23.68 -9.37 11.31
N ALA A 60 -23.14 -9.01 10.14
CA ALA A 60 -23.24 -9.82 8.92
C ALA A 60 -22.11 -10.87 8.78
N ARG A 61 -21.04 -10.78 9.56
CA ARG A 61 -19.87 -11.68 9.46
C ARG A 61 -19.81 -12.62 10.67
N THR A 62 -19.47 -13.87 10.40
CA THR A 62 -19.11 -14.88 11.41
C THR A 62 -17.64 -14.76 11.85
N ALA A 63 -16.79 -14.09 11.08
CA ALA A 63 -15.38 -13.88 11.40
C ALA A 63 -15.13 -12.51 12.08
N PRO A 64 -14.12 -12.37 12.94
CA PRO A 64 -13.77 -11.10 13.58
C PRO A 64 -13.46 -10.02 12.52
N LEU A 65 -13.94 -8.80 12.78
CA LEU A 65 -13.55 -7.64 11.96
C LEU A 65 -12.07 -7.35 12.20
N GLN A 66 -11.36 -7.18 11.10
CA GLN A 66 -9.96 -6.78 11.17
C GLN A 66 -9.87 -5.31 11.62
N SER A 67 -8.94 -5.03 12.51
CA SER A 67 -8.56 -3.68 12.88
C SER A 67 -7.90 -2.99 11.70
N ASP A 68 -8.06 -1.68 11.57
CA ASP A 68 -7.37 -0.85 10.56
C ASP A 68 -5.85 -0.73 10.79
N GLY A 69 -5.33 -1.36 11.85
CA GLY A 69 -3.90 -1.39 12.17
C GLY A 69 -3.31 -0.08 12.67
N ARG A 70 -4.07 1.01 12.68
CA ARG A 70 -3.54 2.32 13.08
C ARG A 70 -3.23 2.44 14.58
N ALA A 71 -3.92 1.66 15.40
CA ALA A 71 -3.78 1.70 16.86
C ALA A 71 -3.24 0.40 17.46
N ALA A 72 -3.03 -0.66 16.66
CA ALA A 72 -2.57 -1.96 17.14
C ALA A 72 -1.74 -2.67 16.06
N LEU A 73 -0.78 -3.48 16.49
CA LEU A 73 -0.04 -4.37 15.59
C LEU A 73 -1.04 -5.35 14.96
N ARG A 74 -1.07 -5.39 13.63
CA ARG A 74 -1.86 -6.34 12.86
C ARG A 74 -0.95 -7.39 12.25
N LEU A 75 -1.30 -8.64 12.47
CA LEU A 75 -0.66 -9.79 11.83
C LEU A 75 -1.70 -10.50 10.98
N THR A 76 -1.32 -10.86 9.76
CA THR A 76 -2.08 -11.73 8.87
C THR A 76 -1.19 -12.86 8.43
N ASP A 77 -1.74 -14.07 8.37
CA ASP A 77 -1.03 -15.23 7.87
C ASP A 77 -1.53 -15.62 6.46
N GLY A 78 -0.74 -16.39 5.76
CA GLY A 78 -1.05 -16.84 4.41
C GLY A 78 0.09 -17.65 3.81
N ARG A 79 -0.09 -18.01 2.54
CA ARG A 79 0.87 -18.79 1.76
C ARG A 79 1.25 -18.04 0.49
N VAL A 80 2.45 -18.29 0.01
CA VAL A 80 2.86 -17.84 -1.32
C VAL A 80 2.16 -18.75 -2.32
N GLU A 81 1.19 -18.19 -3.04
CA GLU A 81 0.37 -18.94 -4.01
C GLU A 81 -0.18 -18.05 -5.10
N GLY A 82 -0.41 -18.64 -6.27
CA GLY A 82 -1.04 -17.97 -7.40
C GLY A 82 -2.53 -17.71 -7.17
N TYR A 83 -3.18 -17.17 -8.19
CA TYR A 83 -4.61 -16.85 -8.16
C TYR A 83 -5.23 -16.93 -9.56
N PRO A 84 -6.53 -17.21 -9.67
CA PRO A 84 -7.23 -17.19 -10.94
C PRO A 84 -7.21 -15.79 -11.57
N TYR A 85 -6.80 -15.69 -12.82
CA TYR A 85 -6.69 -14.43 -13.55
C TYR A 85 -7.00 -14.63 -15.04
N ASN A 86 -8.01 -13.93 -15.56
CA ASN A 86 -8.40 -13.91 -16.97
C ASN A 86 -8.49 -15.31 -17.63
N GLY A 87 -9.14 -16.27 -16.97
CA GLY A 87 -9.31 -17.63 -17.48
C GLY A 87 -8.07 -18.53 -17.33
N THR A 88 -7.01 -18.04 -16.71
CA THR A 88 -5.78 -18.77 -16.38
C THR A 88 -5.43 -18.60 -14.91
N VAL A 89 -4.22 -18.98 -14.53
CA VAL A 89 -3.69 -18.82 -13.17
C VAL A 89 -2.45 -17.93 -13.22
N ALA A 90 -2.50 -16.79 -12.53
CA ALA A 90 -1.31 -15.98 -12.29
C ALA A 90 -0.37 -16.78 -11.35
N PRO A 91 0.92 -16.91 -11.68
CA PRO A 91 1.86 -17.65 -10.86
C PRO A 91 2.14 -16.92 -9.52
N PRO A 92 2.63 -17.65 -8.49
CA PRO A 92 2.95 -17.05 -7.21
C PRO A 92 4.14 -16.10 -7.25
N PHE A 93 4.97 -16.18 -8.28
CA PHE A 93 6.13 -15.31 -8.50
C PHE A 93 6.12 -14.77 -9.92
N ALA A 94 6.49 -13.50 -10.08
CA ALA A 94 6.99 -13.00 -11.35
C ALA A 94 8.51 -12.76 -11.21
N THR A 95 9.24 -13.08 -12.28
CA THR A 95 10.69 -12.96 -12.33
C THR A 95 11.11 -11.73 -13.14
N PHE A 96 12.41 -11.43 -13.19
CA PHE A 96 12.91 -10.41 -14.12
C PHE A 96 12.63 -10.76 -15.59
N PHE A 97 12.55 -12.07 -15.96
CA PHE A 97 12.08 -12.43 -17.30
C PHE A 97 10.72 -11.82 -17.60
N GLY A 98 9.75 -11.98 -16.69
CA GLY A 98 8.40 -11.43 -16.88
C GLY A 98 8.38 -9.90 -16.99
N LEU A 99 9.27 -9.19 -16.27
CA LEU A 99 9.42 -7.73 -16.39
C LEU A 99 9.85 -7.32 -17.81
N TYR A 100 10.91 -7.94 -18.33
CA TYR A 100 11.44 -7.62 -19.67
C TYR A 100 10.52 -8.10 -20.78
N GLU A 101 9.93 -9.30 -20.63
CA GLU A 101 8.97 -9.85 -21.58
C GLU A 101 7.76 -8.91 -21.72
N GLN A 102 7.23 -8.43 -20.61
CA GLN A 102 6.07 -7.54 -20.61
C GLN A 102 6.40 -6.20 -21.31
N SER A 103 7.54 -5.61 -20.99
CA SER A 103 8.00 -4.40 -21.70
C SER A 103 8.14 -4.62 -23.20
N HIS A 104 8.73 -5.74 -23.61
CA HIS A 104 8.89 -6.10 -25.02
C HIS A 104 7.54 -6.37 -25.71
N ALA A 105 6.64 -7.11 -25.07
CA ALA A 105 5.35 -7.46 -25.64
C ALA A 105 4.48 -6.24 -25.91
N PHE A 106 4.66 -5.16 -25.15
CA PHE A 106 3.92 -3.90 -25.31
C PHE A 106 4.77 -2.80 -26.00
N GLY A 107 5.80 -3.17 -26.76
CA GLY A 107 6.59 -2.26 -27.58
C GLY A 107 7.52 -1.30 -26.82
N GLY A 108 7.65 -1.46 -25.50
CA GLY A 108 8.46 -0.56 -24.66
C GLY A 108 7.82 0.81 -24.41
N ASP A 109 6.55 1.00 -24.79
CA ASP A 109 5.81 2.24 -24.55
C ASP A 109 5.19 2.29 -23.15
N ALA A 110 4.82 3.50 -22.70
CA ALA A 110 4.10 3.66 -21.44
C ALA A 110 2.75 2.90 -21.45
N PRO A 111 2.36 2.24 -20.35
CA PRO A 111 2.98 2.23 -19.03
C PRO A 111 4.07 1.16 -18.82
N TRP A 112 4.47 0.45 -19.88
CA TRP A 112 5.38 -0.70 -19.82
C TRP A 112 6.84 -0.34 -20.15
N ALA A 113 7.10 0.94 -20.39
CA ALA A 113 8.45 1.44 -20.61
C ALA A 113 9.34 1.19 -19.40
N LEU A 114 10.51 0.62 -19.64
CA LEU A 114 11.53 0.47 -18.60
C LEU A 114 12.48 1.67 -18.67
N PRO A 115 12.92 2.22 -17.52
CA PRO A 115 14.01 3.19 -17.47
C PRO A 115 15.30 2.64 -18.07
N GLU A 116 16.16 3.52 -18.62
CA GLU A 116 17.41 3.15 -19.28
C GLU A 116 18.29 2.26 -18.41
N GLN A 117 18.39 2.56 -17.13
CA GLN A 117 19.14 1.77 -16.14
C GLN A 117 18.76 0.28 -16.12
N TRP A 118 17.50 -0.04 -16.38
CA TRP A 118 17.01 -1.42 -16.45
C TRP A 118 17.44 -2.10 -17.75
N HIS A 119 17.50 -1.36 -18.87
CA HIS A 119 18.04 -1.89 -20.12
C HIS A 119 19.52 -2.24 -19.97
N ASP A 120 20.31 -1.35 -19.34
CA ASP A 120 21.73 -1.57 -19.08
C ASP A 120 21.98 -2.73 -18.11
N ALA A 121 21.09 -2.91 -17.14
CA ALA A 121 21.16 -3.98 -16.16
C ALA A 121 20.76 -5.36 -16.72
N ALA A 122 20.08 -5.41 -17.86
CA ALA A 122 19.42 -6.63 -18.37
C ALA A 122 20.37 -7.84 -18.50
N ASN A 123 21.63 -7.62 -18.86
CA ASN A 123 22.63 -8.67 -19.05
C ASN A 123 23.43 -9.00 -17.77
N ARG A 124 23.25 -8.20 -16.71
CA ARG A 124 23.93 -8.38 -15.43
C ARG A 124 23.04 -9.03 -14.38
N LEU A 125 21.72 -9.09 -14.66
CA LEU A 125 20.71 -9.68 -13.77
C LEU A 125 20.51 -11.17 -14.13
N ASP A 126 20.41 -12.00 -13.10
CA ASP A 126 19.83 -13.34 -13.28
C ASP A 126 18.31 -13.18 -13.43
N ARG A 127 17.85 -13.27 -14.68
CA ARG A 127 16.46 -13.03 -15.04
C ARG A 127 15.49 -14.06 -14.47
N SER A 128 15.97 -15.21 -14.01
CA SER A 128 15.15 -16.24 -13.37
C SER A 128 14.82 -15.92 -11.90
N THR A 129 15.52 -14.93 -11.32
CA THR A 129 15.28 -14.51 -9.93
C THR A 129 13.87 -13.92 -9.75
N PRO A 130 13.11 -14.37 -8.74
CA PRO A 130 11.82 -13.79 -8.40
C PRO A 130 11.94 -12.31 -8.04
N LEU A 131 11.19 -11.47 -8.77
CA LEU A 131 11.08 -10.04 -8.54
C LEU A 131 9.89 -9.70 -7.63
N THR A 132 8.75 -10.31 -7.92
CA THR A 132 7.53 -10.13 -7.12
C THR A 132 7.00 -11.46 -6.63
N LEU A 133 6.17 -11.39 -5.59
CA LEU A 133 5.50 -12.55 -5.03
C LEU A 133 4.05 -12.21 -4.68
N ALA A 134 3.17 -13.21 -4.76
CA ALA A 134 1.78 -13.11 -4.35
C ALA A 134 1.54 -14.02 -3.14
N VAL A 135 0.85 -13.48 -2.13
CA VAL A 135 0.53 -14.21 -0.88
C VAL A 135 -0.96 -14.10 -0.58
N SER A 136 -1.53 -15.16 -0.02
CA SER A 136 -2.95 -15.25 0.32
C SER A 136 -3.33 -14.52 1.61
N THR A 137 -2.45 -13.66 2.11
CA THR A 137 -2.76 -12.81 3.25
C THR A 137 -3.85 -11.82 2.91
N ASP A 138 -4.69 -11.47 3.89
CA ASP A 138 -5.64 -10.38 3.74
C ASP A 138 -4.93 -9.03 3.74
N GLY A 139 -4.49 -8.61 2.55
CA GLY A 139 -3.84 -7.33 2.28
C GLY A 139 -4.80 -6.20 1.96
N ALA A 140 -6.06 -6.34 2.32
CA ALA A 140 -7.16 -5.50 1.87
C ALA A 140 -7.06 -4.02 2.23
N VAL A 141 -6.20 -3.60 3.12
CA VAL A 141 -6.10 -2.19 3.53
C VAL A 141 -4.64 -1.79 3.73
N SER A 142 -4.14 -0.93 2.86
CA SER A 142 -2.88 -0.17 2.97
C SER A 142 -1.78 -0.83 3.81
N ASN A 143 -1.42 -2.06 3.43
CA ASN A 143 -0.27 -2.75 4.00
C ASN A 143 1.02 -2.45 3.21
N ASP A 144 1.00 -1.39 2.41
CA ASP A 144 2.15 -0.99 1.60
C ASP A 144 3.34 -0.71 2.50
N GLY A 145 4.46 -1.33 2.19
CA GLY A 145 5.65 -1.29 3.02
C GLY A 145 5.69 -2.32 4.16
N ALA A 146 4.63 -3.11 4.38
CA ALA A 146 4.64 -4.12 5.43
C ALA A 146 5.61 -5.27 5.09
N PRO A 147 6.40 -5.74 6.06
CA PRO A 147 7.31 -6.85 5.84
C PRO A 147 6.54 -8.18 5.72
N LEU A 148 6.90 -8.97 4.73
CA LEU A 148 6.46 -10.35 4.57
C LEU A 148 7.52 -11.26 5.19
N LEU A 149 7.14 -11.98 6.24
CA LEU A 149 8.05 -12.77 7.05
C LEU A 149 7.69 -14.26 6.98
N THR A 150 8.71 -15.11 7.04
CA THR A 150 8.49 -16.54 7.31
C THR A 150 8.09 -16.75 8.77
N PRO A 151 7.58 -17.95 9.16
CA PRO A 151 7.38 -18.29 10.57
C PRO A 151 8.64 -18.18 11.42
N SER A 152 9.83 -18.29 10.81
CA SER A 152 11.13 -18.09 11.48
C SER A 152 11.61 -16.64 11.46
N LEU A 153 10.72 -15.67 11.16
CA LEU A 153 10.98 -14.23 11.13
C LEU A 153 12.03 -13.79 10.09
N LYS A 154 12.25 -14.59 9.04
CA LYS A 154 13.11 -14.18 7.92
C LYS A 154 12.31 -13.35 6.94
N LEU A 155 12.84 -12.20 6.54
CA LEU A 155 12.22 -11.31 5.54
C LEU A 155 12.29 -11.98 4.16
N VAL A 156 11.12 -12.15 3.51
CA VAL A 156 10.99 -12.73 2.18
C VAL A 156 10.51 -11.72 1.14
N GLY A 157 9.86 -10.66 1.58
CA GLY A 157 9.37 -9.60 0.69
C GLY A 157 8.86 -8.40 1.46
N VAL A 158 8.47 -7.39 0.70
CA VAL A 158 7.81 -6.17 1.20
C VAL A 158 6.51 -6.02 0.41
N ALA A 159 5.39 -5.90 1.11
CA ALA A 159 4.08 -5.73 0.49
C ALA A 159 4.00 -4.40 -0.25
N THR A 160 3.42 -4.41 -1.45
CA THR A 160 3.23 -3.22 -2.29
C THR A 160 1.76 -2.92 -2.57
N GLY A 161 0.87 -3.84 -2.23
CA GLY A 161 -0.56 -3.66 -2.40
C GLY A 161 -1.32 -4.95 -2.70
N PRO A 162 -2.61 -4.87 -2.92
CA PRO A 162 -3.41 -5.99 -3.34
C PRO A 162 -3.29 -6.26 -4.85
N ASN A 163 -3.62 -7.48 -5.27
CA ASN A 163 -3.89 -7.74 -6.69
C ASN A 163 -5.19 -7.04 -7.13
N ILE A 164 -5.51 -7.06 -8.43
CA ILE A 164 -6.69 -6.37 -8.98
C ILE A 164 -8.00 -6.81 -8.31
N GLN A 165 -8.13 -8.08 -7.96
CA GLN A 165 -9.31 -8.60 -7.24
C GLN A 165 -9.35 -8.13 -5.79
N GLY A 166 -8.20 -7.78 -5.21
CA GLY A 166 -8.06 -7.30 -3.85
C GLY A 166 -8.42 -5.83 -3.65
N VAL A 167 -8.65 -5.06 -4.73
CA VAL A 167 -9.07 -3.65 -4.65
C VAL A 167 -10.38 -3.49 -3.85
N ALA A 168 -11.30 -4.45 -3.97
CA ALA A 168 -12.54 -4.48 -3.19
C ALA A 168 -12.34 -4.97 -1.74
N GLY A 169 -11.12 -5.32 -1.34
CA GLY A 169 -10.80 -5.96 -0.07
C GLY A 169 -11.14 -5.14 1.17
N THR A 170 -11.25 -3.82 1.04
CA THR A 170 -11.77 -2.95 2.12
C THR A 170 -13.19 -3.35 2.55
N TYR A 171 -13.97 -3.92 1.64
CA TYR A 171 -15.37 -4.28 1.86
C TYR A 171 -15.59 -5.78 1.98
N LEU A 172 -14.84 -6.58 1.23
CA LEU A 172 -15.03 -8.00 1.08
C LEU A 172 -13.66 -8.68 0.90
N PHE A 173 -13.40 -9.76 1.62
CA PHE A 173 -12.25 -10.61 1.39
C PHE A 173 -12.65 -11.95 0.81
N LEU A 174 -12.10 -12.27 -0.37
CA LEU A 174 -12.30 -13.54 -1.09
C LEU A 174 -10.95 -14.29 -1.13
N PRO A 175 -10.72 -15.23 -0.23
CA PRO A 175 -9.42 -15.88 -0.08
C PRO A 175 -8.98 -16.66 -1.32
N GLU A 176 -9.92 -17.11 -2.17
CA GLU A 176 -9.61 -17.84 -3.40
C GLU A 176 -8.96 -16.97 -4.48
N ARG A 177 -9.21 -15.65 -4.46
CA ARG A 177 -8.85 -14.73 -5.55
C ARG A 177 -8.00 -13.56 -5.11
N MET A 178 -8.19 -13.08 -3.87
CA MET A 178 -7.48 -11.91 -3.39
C MET A 178 -6.11 -12.28 -2.86
N ARG A 179 -5.11 -11.49 -3.25
CA ARG A 179 -3.71 -11.66 -2.84
C ARG A 179 -3.10 -10.33 -2.46
N THR A 180 -2.22 -10.36 -1.49
CA THR A 180 -1.24 -9.31 -1.31
C THR A 180 -0.09 -9.54 -2.28
N VAL A 181 0.26 -8.53 -3.04
CA VAL A 181 1.44 -8.54 -3.91
C VAL A 181 2.58 -7.83 -3.19
N GLY A 182 3.78 -8.32 -3.36
CA GLY A 182 4.97 -7.71 -2.77
C GLY A 182 6.20 -7.89 -3.64
N VAL A 183 7.22 -7.08 -3.36
CA VAL A 183 8.54 -7.24 -3.98
C VAL A 183 9.32 -8.26 -3.19
N ALA A 184 9.89 -9.25 -3.89
CA ALA A 184 10.69 -10.30 -3.27
C ALA A 184 12.06 -9.78 -2.85
N VAL A 185 12.52 -10.13 -1.65
CA VAL A 185 13.84 -9.71 -1.15
C VAL A 185 14.97 -10.19 -2.05
N ARG A 186 14.83 -11.36 -2.69
CA ARG A 186 15.83 -11.86 -3.66
C ARG A 186 15.96 -10.90 -4.84
N GLY A 187 14.83 -10.44 -5.39
CA GLY A 187 14.81 -9.44 -6.46
C GLY A 187 15.43 -8.12 -6.02
N LEU A 188 15.07 -7.60 -4.85
CA LEU A 188 15.67 -6.38 -4.31
C LEU A 188 17.19 -6.49 -4.16
N ARG A 189 17.68 -7.58 -3.58
CA ARG A 189 19.11 -7.79 -3.36
C ARG A 189 19.92 -7.85 -4.67
N GLN A 190 19.30 -8.26 -5.75
CA GLN A 190 19.93 -8.31 -7.06
C GLN A 190 19.78 -6.99 -7.83
N ALA A 191 18.60 -6.36 -7.76
CA ALA A 191 18.33 -5.12 -8.49
C ALA A 191 19.11 -3.93 -7.92
N LEU A 192 19.09 -3.71 -6.60
CA LEU A 192 19.68 -2.54 -5.97
C LEU A 192 21.14 -2.32 -6.37
N PRO A 193 22.07 -3.29 -6.22
CA PRO A 193 23.47 -3.07 -6.60
C PRO A 193 23.72 -3.04 -8.10
N THR A 194 22.76 -3.51 -8.92
CA THR A 194 22.94 -3.67 -10.36
C THR A 194 22.36 -2.51 -11.16
N VAL A 195 21.24 -1.95 -10.66
CA VAL A 195 20.51 -0.85 -11.30
C VAL A 195 20.94 0.49 -10.72
N ASP A 196 21.32 0.54 -9.45
CA ASP A 196 21.63 1.77 -8.69
C ASP A 196 23.14 2.16 -8.79
N THR A 197 23.90 1.60 -9.73
CA THR A 197 25.31 1.96 -9.96
C THR A 197 25.48 3.32 -10.65
N ALA A 198 24.46 4.16 -10.68
CA ALA A 198 24.43 5.47 -11.31
C ALA A 198 24.41 6.65 -10.34
N CYS A 199 24.76 6.44 -9.06
CA CYS A 199 25.01 7.52 -8.09
C CYS A 199 26.48 7.66 -7.77
#